data_b03aadd1bcd7d9b047685dd658b84957
#
_entry.id   b03aadd1bcd7d9b047685dd658b84957
#
_cell.length_a   1.000
_cell.length_b   1.000
_cell.length_c   1.000
_cell.angle_alpha   90.00
_cell.angle_beta   90.00
_cell.angle_gamma   90.00
#
_symmetry.space_group_name_H-M   'P 1'
#
loop_
_entity.id
_entity.type
_entity.pdbx_description
1 polymer ?
#
loop_
_entity_poly.entity_id
_entity_poly.type
_entity_poly.pdbx_seq_one_letter_code
_entity_poly.pdbx_strand_id
1 'polypeptide(L)'
;MKYFIVLVIVMISNTFLGVAKPMKNQAEIYFAGGCFWGTEHFLKQIRGVENTQVGYANSNVANPSYEQVCSGKTNAAETVKVVYDPKTVDLNLLLDLYFKTIDPTSLNRQGNDRGTQYRTGIYYVDKEDLPVIKQAIQLLSAQYLSLIHI
;
A
#
# COMPACT_ATOMS: atom_id res chain seq x y z
N MET A 1 -20.15 -65.76 24.95
CA MET A 1 -20.24 -64.81 23.83
C MET A 1 -19.46 -63.56 24.19
N LYS A 2 -18.31 -63.32 23.54
CA LYS A 2 -17.45 -62.16 23.78
C LYS A 2 -17.77 -61.10 22.75
N TYR A 3 -18.31 -59.96 23.17
CA TYR A 3 -18.57 -58.84 22.30
C TYR A 3 -17.25 -58.06 22.09
N PHE A 4 -16.77 -58.02 20.85
CA PHE A 4 -15.67 -57.18 20.41
C PHE A 4 -16.24 -55.79 20.08
N ILE A 5 -15.86 -54.79 20.88
CA ILE A 5 -16.19 -53.38 20.62
C ILE A 5 -15.06 -52.85 19.71
N VAL A 6 -15.40 -52.61 18.44
CA VAL A 6 -14.51 -51.92 17.49
C VAL A 6 -14.65 -50.43 17.73
N LEU A 7 -13.64 -49.84 18.30
CA LEU A 7 -13.54 -48.38 18.50
C LEU A 7 -13.09 -47.72 17.19
N VAL A 8 -14.02 -47.14 16.45
CA VAL A 8 -13.71 -46.35 15.25
C VAL A 8 -13.20 -44.98 15.71
N ILE A 9 -11.89 -44.78 15.63
CA ILE A 9 -11.28 -43.46 15.84
C ILE A 9 -11.47 -42.66 14.54
N VAL A 10 -12.41 -41.72 14.55
CA VAL A 10 -12.56 -40.71 13.49
C VAL A 10 -11.47 -39.68 13.66
N MET A 11 -10.43 -39.79 12.85
CA MET A 11 -9.43 -38.70 12.70
C MET A 11 -10.08 -37.53 11.99
N ILE A 12 -10.47 -36.50 12.77
CA ILE A 12 -10.86 -35.22 12.21
C ILE A 12 -9.57 -34.51 11.78
N SER A 13 -9.24 -34.60 10.51
CA SER A 13 -8.19 -33.79 9.91
C SER A 13 -8.68 -32.34 9.85
N ASN A 14 -8.29 -31.53 10.83
CA ASN A 14 -8.39 -30.08 10.75
C ASN A 14 -7.46 -29.59 9.65
N THR A 15 -7.97 -29.45 8.43
CA THR A 15 -7.31 -28.65 7.40
C THR A 15 -7.38 -27.19 7.84
N PHE A 16 -6.39 -26.76 8.60
CA PHE A 16 -6.10 -25.35 8.76
C PHE A 16 -5.81 -24.79 7.36
N LEU A 17 -6.75 -24.06 6.77
CA LEU A 17 -6.43 -23.11 5.71
C LEU A 17 -5.46 -22.10 6.31
N GLY A 18 -4.16 -22.37 6.18
CA GLY A 18 -3.13 -21.48 6.61
C GLY A 18 -3.26 -20.17 5.82
N VAL A 19 -3.69 -19.11 6.50
CA VAL A 19 -3.38 -17.75 6.06
C VAL A 19 -1.87 -17.75 5.89
N ALA A 20 -1.40 -17.61 4.66
CA ALA A 20 0.03 -17.60 4.35
C ALA A 20 0.66 -16.48 5.19
N LYS A 21 1.44 -16.89 6.21
CA LYS A 21 2.24 -15.97 7.01
C LYS A 21 3.17 -15.27 6.03
N PRO A 22 3.23 -13.93 5.99
CA PRO A 22 4.13 -13.24 5.07
C PRO A 22 5.53 -13.82 5.24
N MET A 23 6.13 -14.22 4.12
CA MET A 23 7.48 -14.77 4.16
C MET A 23 8.41 -13.71 4.76
N LYS A 24 9.30 -14.11 5.66
CA LYS A 24 10.14 -13.29 6.55
C LYS A 24 11.06 -12.28 5.84
N ASN A 25 10.90 -12.07 4.53
CA ASN A 25 11.71 -11.21 3.66
C ASN A 25 10.88 -10.23 2.82
N GLN A 26 9.58 -10.08 3.07
CA GLN A 26 8.74 -9.14 2.34
C GLN A 26 8.37 -7.98 3.25
N ALA A 27 8.42 -6.77 2.70
CA ALA A 27 7.93 -5.55 3.31
C ALA A 27 6.76 -4.99 2.48
N GLU A 28 5.95 -4.13 3.06
CA GLU A 28 4.86 -3.48 2.36
C GLU A 28 4.77 -2.00 2.69
N ILE A 29 4.47 -1.21 1.67
CA ILE A 29 4.26 0.23 1.73
C ILE A 29 3.11 0.62 0.80
N TYR A 30 2.49 1.78 1.03
CA TYR A 30 1.35 2.24 0.26
C TYR A 30 1.61 3.65 -0.27
N PHE A 31 1.42 3.86 -1.57
CA PHE A 31 1.64 5.14 -2.25
C PHE A 31 0.36 5.66 -2.89
N ALA A 32 -0.01 6.90 -2.54
CA ALA A 32 -1.08 7.66 -3.17
C ALA A 32 -0.47 8.80 -3.98
N GLY A 33 -0.88 8.96 -5.24
CA GLY A 33 -0.30 9.98 -6.10
C GLY A 33 -1.01 10.08 -7.45
N GLY A 34 -2.20 10.69 -7.48
CA GLY A 34 -3.05 10.75 -8.65
C GLY A 34 -3.81 9.46 -8.92
N CYS A 35 -4.13 9.20 -10.18
CA CYS A 35 -4.79 7.98 -10.59
C CYS A 35 -3.93 6.74 -10.26
N PHE A 36 -4.47 5.82 -9.46
CA PHE A 36 -3.74 4.63 -9.01
C PHE A 36 -3.32 3.69 -10.15
N TRP A 37 -4.01 3.69 -11.29
CA TRP A 37 -3.61 2.91 -12.46
C TRP A 37 -2.23 3.33 -13.01
N GLY A 38 -1.98 4.64 -13.08
CA GLY A 38 -0.68 5.17 -13.52
C GLY A 38 0.42 4.89 -12.51
N THR A 39 0.12 5.13 -11.24
CA THR A 39 1.05 4.87 -10.13
C THR A 39 1.41 3.38 -10.04
N GLU A 40 0.43 2.49 -10.14
CA GLU A 40 0.67 1.04 -10.16
C GLU A 40 1.50 0.62 -11.36
N HIS A 41 1.14 1.13 -12.56
CA HIS A 41 1.87 0.80 -13.80
C HIS A 41 3.35 1.10 -13.68
N PHE A 42 3.73 2.19 -13.03
CA PHE A 42 5.12 2.54 -12.78
C PHE A 42 5.75 1.63 -11.72
N LEU A 43 5.11 1.51 -10.54
CA LEU A 43 5.70 0.83 -9.39
C LEU A 43 5.94 -0.66 -9.63
N LYS A 44 5.04 -1.34 -10.34
CA LYS A 44 5.19 -2.78 -10.66
C LYS A 44 6.37 -3.13 -11.58
N GLN A 45 6.98 -2.12 -12.22
CA GLN A 45 8.15 -2.31 -13.08
C GLN A 45 9.47 -2.25 -12.30
N ILE A 46 9.44 -1.84 -11.04
CA ILE A 46 10.64 -1.70 -10.21
C ILE A 46 11.13 -3.09 -9.82
N ARG A 47 12.39 -3.37 -10.12
CA ARG A 47 13.02 -4.62 -9.70
C ARG A 47 13.01 -4.72 -8.17
N GLY A 48 12.49 -5.81 -7.64
CA GLY A 48 12.32 -6.03 -6.20
C GLY A 48 10.90 -5.77 -5.72
N VAL A 49 10.05 -5.13 -6.52
CA VAL A 49 8.60 -5.12 -6.29
C VAL A 49 8.04 -6.46 -6.75
N GLU A 50 7.42 -7.18 -5.84
CA GLU A 50 6.91 -8.53 -6.06
C GLU A 50 5.42 -8.57 -6.35
N ASN A 51 4.65 -7.64 -5.75
CA ASN A 51 3.22 -7.52 -5.98
C ASN A 51 2.75 -6.09 -5.79
N THR A 52 1.72 -5.71 -6.56
CA THR A 52 1.01 -4.45 -6.40
C THR A 52 -0.50 -4.68 -6.37
N GLN A 53 -1.22 -3.83 -5.65
CA GLN A 53 -2.67 -3.87 -5.58
C GLN A 53 -3.21 -2.44 -5.46
N VAL A 54 -4.13 -2.07 -6.33
CA VAL A 54 -4.85 -0.79 -6.24
C VAL A 54 -5.98 -0.87 -5.22
N GLY A 55 -6.26 0.24 -4.57
CA GLY A 55 -7.33 0.35 -3.58
C GLY A 55 -7.46 1.75 -3.02
N TYR A 56 -8.11 1.86 -1.89
CA TYR A 56 -8.37 3.12 -1.21
C TYR A 56 -7.80 3.12 0.20
N ALA A 57 -7.02 4.15 0.54
CA ALA A 57 -6.50 4.33 1.88
C ALA A 57 -7.08 5.57 2.55
N ASN A 58 -6.96 5.62 3.88
CA ASN A 58 -7.37 6.75 4.72
C ASN A 58 -8.84 7.15 4.55
N SER A 59 -9.71 6.19 4.25
CA SER A 59 -11.15 6.38 4.13
C SER A 59 -11.83 6.38 5.50
N ASN A 60 -12.84 7.24 5.68
CA ASN A 60 -13.74 7.22 6.83
C ASN A 60 -14.93 6.26 6.63
N VAL A 61 -15.01 5.61 5.47
CA VAL A 61 -16.02 4.60 5.12
C VAL A 61 -15.30 3.30 4.82
N ALA A 62 -15.76 2.20 5.41
CA ALA A 62 -15.23 0.87 5.10
C ALA A 62 -15.65 0.45 3.68
N ASN A 63 -14.68 -0.04 2.90
CA ASN A 63 -14.90 -0.53 1.53
C ASN A 63 -15.75 0.41 0.66
N PRO A 64 -15.35 1.69 0.48
CA PRO A 64 -16.16 2.63 -0.28
C PRO A 64 -16.25 2.22 -1.74
N SER A 65 -17.41 2.43 -2.37
CA SER A 65 -17.54 2.29 -3.82
C SER A 65 -16.81 3.42 -4.55
N TYR A 66 -16.54 3.22 -5.84
CA TYR A 66 -15.91 4.25 -6.67
C TYR A 66 -16.72 5.56 -6.67
N GLU A 67 -18.06 5.48 -6.80
CA GLU A 67 -18.94 6.66 -6.78
C GLU A 67 -18.87 7.39 -5.43
N GLN A 68 -18.80 6.65 -4.34
CA GLN A 68 -18.63 7.24 -3.00
C GLN A 68 -17.30 7.98 -2.89
N VAL A 69 -16.20 7.40 -3.41
CA VAL A 69 -14.89 8.06 -3.43
C VAL A 69 -14.93 9.32 -4.29
N CYS A 70 -15.49 9.25 -5.51
CA CYS A 70 -15.63 10.40 -6.41
C CYS A 70 -16.49 11.52 -5.83
N SER A 71 -17.39 11.22 -4.89
CA SER A 71 -18.17 12.25 -4.18
C SER A 71 -17.32 13.16 -3.28
N GLY A 72 -16.07 12.77 -2.98
CA GLY A 72 -15.18 13.48 -2.07
C GLY A 72 -15.54 13.37 -0.58
N LYS A 73 -16.61 12.65 -0.21
CA LYS A 73 -17.13 12.58 1.17
C LYS A 73 -16.47 11.48 2.02
N THR A 74 -15.77 10.55 1.38
CA THR A 74 -15.17 9.39 2.06
C THR A 74 -13.79 9.66 2.63
N ASN A 75 -13.18 10.80 2.30
CA ASN A 75 -11.77 11.08 2.58
C ASN A 75 -10.78 10.02 2.03
N ALA A 76 -11.25 9.11 1.17
CA ALA A 76 -10.41 8.08 0.57
C ALA A 76 -9.38 8.68 -0.39
N ALA A 77 -8.18 8.10 -0.42
CA ALA A 77 -7.17 8.38 -1.45
C ALA A 77 -7.01 7.14 -2.33
N GLU A 78 -6.94 7.33 -3.64
CA GLU A 78 -6.50 6.31 -4.57
C GLU A 78 -5.06 5.91 -4.25
N THR A 79 -4.82 4.64 -3.98
CA THR A 79 -3.59 4.18 -3.37
C THR A 79 -3.16 2.85 -3.98
N VAL A 80 -1.86 2.68 -4.11
CA VAL A 80 -1.24 1.42 -4.53
C VAL A 80 -0.53 0.80 -3.33
N LYS A 81 -0.94 -0.41 -2.96
CA LYS A 81 -0.17 -1.26 -2.08
C LYS A 81 1.01 -1.83 -2.86
N VAL A 82 2.19 -1.79 -2.30
CA VAL A 82 3.43 -2.34 -2.86
C VAL A 82 4.02 -3.34 -1.88
N VAL A 83 4.16 -4.59 -2.31
CA VAL A 83 4.88 -5.64 -1.59
C VAL A 83 6.23 -5.81 -2.27
N TYR A 84 7.31 -5.74 -1.51
CA TYR A 84 8.65 -5.73 -2.07
C TYR A 84 9.66 -6.54 -1.22
N ASP A 85 10.73 -6.98 -1.86
CA ASP A 85 11.90 -7.58 -1.20
C ASP A 85 12.89 -6.48 -0.80
N PRO A 86 13.04 -6.17 0.51
CA PRO A 86 13.92 -5.10 0.98
C PRO A 86 15.42 -5.39 0.77
N LYS A 87 15.79 -6.61 0.37
CA LYS A 87 17.16 -6.96 -0.02
C LYS A 87 17.46 -6.58 -1.47
N THR A 88 16.43 -6.48 -2.31
CA THR A 88 16.55 -6.14 -3.73
C THR A 88 16.28 -4.67 -3.99
N VAL A 89 15.30 -4.09 -3.30
CA VAL A 89 14.98 -2.65 -3.34
C VAL A 89 14.65 -2.19 -1.93
N ASP A 90 15.39 -1.20 -1.41
CA ASP A 90 15.11 -0.64 -0.10
C ASP A 90 14.03 0.45 -0.16
N LEU A 91 13.51 0.82 1.01
CA LEU A 91 12.43 1.81 1.13
C LEU A 91 12.89 3.20 0.63
N ASN A 92 14.14 3.60 0.84
CA ASN A 92 14.63 4.90 0.37
C ASN A 92 14.55 5.00 -1.15
N LEU A 93 15.00 3.97 -1.86
CA LEU A 93 14.93 3.93 -3.32
C LEU A 93 13.47 3.93 -3.82
N LEU A 94 12.57 3.19 -3.15
CA LEU A 94 11.14 3.21 -3.49
C LEU A 94 10.53 4.61 -3.30
N LEU A 95 10.87 5.30 -2.22
CA LEU A 95 10.43 6.68 -1.96
C LEU A 95 10.97 7.65 -3.03
N ASP A 96 12.25 7.57 -3.36
CA ASP A 96 12.85 8.40 -4.41
C ASP A 96 12.20 8.19 -5.78
N LEU A 97 11.88 6.95 -6.12
CA LEU A 97 11.20 6.62 -7.36
C LEU A 97 9.74 7.09 -7.35
N TYR A 98 9.02 6.91 -6.23
CA TYR A 98 7.67 7.45 -6.07
C TYR A 98 7.64 8.98 -6.20
N PHE A 99 8.56 9.72 -5.58
CA PHE A 99 8.63 11.17 -5.69
C PHE A 99 8.80 11.67 -7.12
N LYS A 100 9.39 10.87 -8.01
CA LYS A 100 9.50 11.20 -9.44
C LYS A 100 8.19 11.05 -10.21
N THR A 101 7.20 10.40 -9.64
CA THR A 101 5.88 10.17 -10.28
C THR A 101 4.84 11.23 -9.91
N ILE A 102 5.14 12.09 -8.95
CA ILE A 102 4.19 13.07 -8.41
C ILE A 102 4.71 14.51 -8.55
N ASP A 103 3.77 15.45 -8.51
CA ASP A 103 4.04 16.84 -8.17
C ASP A 103 3.73 17.04 -6.66
N PRO A 104 4.75 17.09 -5.79
CA PRO A 104 4.53 17.17 -4.35
C PRO A 104 3.97 18.53 -3.91
N THR A 105 3.99 19.55 -4.77
CA THR A 105 3.46 20.90 -4.48
C THR A 105 1.98 21.04 -4.82
N SER A 106 1.38 20.05 -5.48
CA SER A 106 -0.03 20.07 -5.88
C SER A 106 -0.92 19.54 -4.75
N LEU A 107 -1.83 20.39 -4.26
CA LEU A 107 -2.82 19.98 -3.27
C LEU A 107 -4.05 19.36 -3.96
N ASN A 108 -4.41 18.12 -3.56
CA ASN A 108 -5.57 17.39 -4.07
C ASN A 108 -5.64 17.32 -5.60
N ARG A 109 -4.50 17.19 -6.24
CA ARG A 109 -4.38 17.15 -7.70
C ARG A 109 -3.09 16.48 -8.12
N GLN A 110 -3.14 15.69 -9.22
CA GLN A 110 -1.96 15.25 -9.96
C GLN A 110 -2.27 15.33 -11.46
N GLY A 111 -1.48 16.13 -12.18
CA GLY A 111 -1.72 16.36 -13.60
C GLY A 111 -3.12 16.92 -13.86
N ASN A 112 -3.93 16.18 -14.63
CA ASN A 112 -5.32 16.54 -14.96
C ASN A 112 -6.34 16.02 -13.92
N ASP A 113 -5.95 15.09 -13.06
CA ASP A 113 -6.81 14.50 -12.05
C ASP A 113 -7.00 15.46 -10.87
N ARG A 114 -8.24 15.82 -10.57
CA ARG A 114 -8.59 16.80 -9.51
C ARG A 114 -9.55 16.18 -8.52
N GLY A 115 -9.27 16.36 -7.23
CA GLY A 115 -10.09 15.88 -6.13
C GLY A 115 -9.24 15.33 -5.00
N THR A 116 -9.83 15.24 -3.80
CA THR A 116 -9.12 14.75 -2.60
C THR A 116 -8.64 13.30 -2.75
N GLN A 117 -9.30 12.50 -3.59
CA GLN A 117 -8.91 11.13 -3.90
C GLN A 117 -7.58 11.03 -4.65
N TYR A 118 -7.15 12.09 -5.33
CA TYR A 118 -5.91 12.14 -6.10
C TYR A 118 -4.76 12.82 -5.36
N ARG A 119 -4.94 13.09 -4.05
CA ARG A 119 -3.87 13.66 -3.23
C ARG A 119 -2.68 12.72 -3.12
N THR A 120 -1.51 13.27 -2.91
CA THR A 120 -0.31 12.52 -2.57
C THR A 120 -0.36 12.05 -1.12
N GLY A 121 0.28 10.91 -0.85
CA GLY A 121 0.37 10.35 0.49
C GLY A 121 1.20 9.07 0.54
N ILE A 122 1.79 8.81 1.69
CA ILE A 122 2.52 7.60 1.99
C ILE A 122 1.90 7.00 3.24
N TYR A 123 1.43 5.73 3.14
CA TYR A 123 0.86 5.02 4.28
C TYR A 123 1.71 3.79 4.57
N TYR A 124 1.94 3.51 5.84
CA TYR A 124 2.81 2.44 6.31
C TYR A 124 2.11 1.58 7.36
N VAL A 125 2.55 0.34 7.49
CA VAL A 125 2.10 -0.60 8.54
C VAL A 125 3.18 -0.84 9.57
N ASP A 126 4.46 -0.80 9.17
CA ASP A 126 5.58 -0.90 10.08
C ASP A 126 5.98 0.49 10.61
N LYS A 127 6.01 0.63 11.93
CA LYS A 127 6.40 1.89 12.58
C LYS A 127 7.88 2.22 12.37
N GLU A 128 8.70 1.24 12.05
CA GLU A 128 10.13 1.42 11.76
C GLU A 128 10.34 2.15 10.43
N ASP A 129 9.36 2.13 9.52
CA ASP A 129 9.40 2.88 8.26
C ASP A 129 9.23 4.41 8.46
N LEU A 130 8.57 4.83 9.53
CA LEU A 130 8.22 6.24 9.75
C LEU A 130 9.43 7.18 9.78
N PRO A 131 10.54 6.87 10.46
CA PRO A 131 11.74 7.73 10.41
C PRO A 131 12.31 7.88 9.01
N VAL A 132 12.32 6.80 8.23
CA VAL A 132 12.83 6.79 6.84
C VAL A 132 11.94 7.68 5.96
N ILE A 133 10.62 7.52 6.05
CA ILE A 133 9.64 8.32 5.31
C ILE A 133 9.79 9.82 5.64
N LYS A 134 9.88 10.16 6.93
CA LYS A 134 10.04 11.56 7.36
C LYS A 134 11.33 12.18 6.83
N GLN A 135 12.44 11.44 6.87
CA GLN A 135 13.72 11.90 6.34
C GLN A 135 13.64 12.14 4.84
N ALA A 136 13.05 11.22 4.09
CA ALA A 136 12.89 11.34 2.64
C ALA A 136 12.02 12.56 2.27
N ILE A 137 10.90 12.78 2.97
CA ILE A 137 10.04 13.97 2.78
C ILE A 137 10.81 15.26 3.12
N GLN A 138 11.61 15.27 4.17
CA GLN A 138 12.42 16.43 4.54
C GLN A 138 13.45 16.78 3.47
N LEU A 139 14.13 15.75 2.91
CA LEU A 139 15.08 15.94 1.80
C LEU A 139 14.37 16.43 0.53
N LEU A 140 13.19 15.91 0.24
CA LEU A 140 12.37 16.36 -0.88
C LEU A 140 11.98 17.85 -0.67
N SER A 141 11.51 18.22 0.51
CA SER A 141 11.09 19.59 0.84
C SER A 141 12.19 20.61 0.63
N ALA A 142 13.44 20.24 0.89
CA ALA A 142 14.59 21.12 0.67
C ALA A 142 14.85 21.46 -0.81
N GLN A 143 14.26 20.70 -1.74
CA GLN A 143 14.40 20.92 -3.18
C GLN A 143 13.34 21.87 -3.75
N TYR A 144 12.32 22.21 -2.97
CA TYR A 144 11.20 23.05 -3.41
C TYR A 144 11.15 24.36 -2.62
N LEU A 145 10.84 25.46 -3.33
CA LEU A 145 10.61 26.77 -2.73
C LEU A 145 9.18 26.92 -2.17
N SER A 146 8.29 26.04 -2.57
CA SER A 146 6.89 26.04 -2.14
C SER A 146 6.62 24.91 -1.14
N LEU A 147 5.50 25.03 -0.41
CA LEU A 147 5.04 24.00 0.49
C LEU A 147 4.75 22.70 -0.29
N ILE A 148 5.18 21.55 0.25
CA ILE A 148 4.81 20.24 -0.26
C ILE A 148 3.63 19.68 0.52
N HIS A 149 2.85 18.81 -0.14
CA HIS A 149 1.62 18.21 0.36
C HIS A 149 1.69 16.67 0.23
N ILE A 150 2.34 16.03 1.20
CA ILE A 150 2.47 14.55 1.27
C ILE A 150 2.03 14.07 2.65
#